data_855c6a97729de18b8e688c7a92cd0a44
#
_entry.id   855c6a97729de18b8e688c7a92cd0a44
#
_cell.length_a   1.000
_cell.length_b   1.000
_cell.length_c   1.000
_cell.angle_alpha   90.00
_cell.angle_beta   90.00
_cell.angle_gamma   90.00
#
_symmetry.space_group_name_H-M   'P 1'
#
loop_
_entity.id
_entity.type
_entity.pdbx_description
1 polymer ?
#
loop_
_entity_poly.entity_id
_entity_poly.type
_entity_poly.pdbx_seq_one_letter_code
_entity_poly.pdbx_strand_id
1 'polypeptide(L)'
;MSKTNQLYLLEQLNNLETAKRENRQRIANIVLEQPFLFEELVTITFWIDKKISIKAAWVLEWICTHQNLDFILPYLKEFTSKISSLKFDSAIRPCAKICEHLATAYYAKSVNKTKEILTLVHIDAIVETGFDWLITPQKIAVRAYTMNTLYLFGLEKEWIHPELKHLIETKIIHESKGTKARGKHVIKLIEKHTKSH
;
A
#
# COMPACT_ATOMS: atom_id res chain seq x y z
N MET A 1 9.65 6.06 27.43
CA MET A 1 10.37 5.25 26.41
C MET A 1 10.09 5.73 24.99
N SER A 2 8.86 6.02 24.59
CA SER A 2 8.47 6.43 23.22
C SER A 2 9.27 7.61 22.63
N LYS A 3 9.43 8.71 23.36
CA LYS A 3 10.06 9.93 22.81
C LYS A 3 11.54 9.76 22.41
N THR A 4 12.30 8.96 23.14
CA THR A 4 13.71 8.66 22.85
C THR A 4 13.83 7.76 21.61
N ASN A 5 12.98 6.75 21.48
CA ASN A 5 12.95 5.82 20.34
C ASN A 5 12.58 6.56 19.06
N GLN A 6 11.57 7.44 19.14
CA GLN A 6 11.14 8.26 18.00
C GLN A 6 12.25 9.20 17.54
N LEU A 7 12.96 9.88 18.45
CA LEU A 7 14.08 10.76 18.11
C LEU A 7 15.22 9.98 17.44
N TYR A 8 15.56 8.81 17.96
CA TYR A 8 16.55 7.93 17.35
C TYR A 8 16.17 7.53 15.93
N LEU A 9 14.92 7.06 15.71
CA LEU A 9 14.46 6.68 14.38
C LEU A 9 14.43 7.86 13.42
N LEU A 10 14.04 9.06 13.89
CA LEU A 10 14.07 10.28 13.10
C LEU A 10 15.48 10.63 12.62
N GLU A 11 16.48 10.48 13.48
CA GLU A 11 17.89 10.68 13.10
C GLU A 11 18.29 9.69 11.99
N GLN A 12 17.98 8.40 12.15
CA GLN A 12 18.26 7.38 11.15
C GLN A 12 17.57 7.68 9.80
N LEU A 13 16.30 8.08 9.83
CA LEU A 13 15.54 8.44 8.64
C LEU A 13 16.11 9.73 7.99
N ASN A 14 16.54 10.71 8.76
CA ASN A 14 17.17 11.91 8.20
C ASN A 14 18.45 11.58 7.45
N ASN A 15 19.23 10.61 7.90
CA ASN A 15 20.43 10.09 7.24
C ASN A 15 20.14 9.20 6.01
N LEU A 16 18.88 8.98 5.66
CA LEU A 16 18.49 8.28 4.44
C LEU A 16 18.45 9.27 3.28
N GLU A 17 19.52 9.36 2.50
CA GLU A 17 19.67 10.35 1.43
C GLU A 17 18.77 10.07 0.23
N THR A 18 18.68 8.81 -0.17
CA THR A 18 17.93 8.37 -1.38
C THR A 18 17.14 7.10 -1.13
N ALA A 19 16.12 6.85 -1.99
CA ALA A 19 15.31 5.62 -1.98
C ALA A 19 16.06 4.40 -2.56
N LYS A 20 17.39 4.42 -2.68
CA LYS A 20 18.18 3.28 -3.14
C LYS A 20 18.01 2.07 -2.20
N ARG A 21 18.19 0.88 -2.77
CA ARG A 21 18.01 -0.39 -2.08
C ARG A 21 18.82 -0.47 -0.78
N GLU A 22 20.10 -0.16 -0.87
CA GLU A 22 21.06 -0.26 0.24
C GLU A 22 20.65 0.65 1.42
N ASN A 23 20.20 1.87 1.11
CA ASN A 23 19.78 2.85 2.11
C ASN A 23 18.52 2.39 2.86
N ARG A 24 17.52 1.89 2.12
CA ARG A 24 16.28 1.37 2.73
C ARG A 24 16.56 0.11 3.56
N GLN A 25 17.40 -0.80 3.03
CA GLN A 25 17.79 -2.03 3.74
C GLN A 25 18.50 -1.72 5.05
N ARG A 26 19.43 -0.76 5.05
CA ARG A 26 20.16 -0.34 6.27
C ARG A 26 19.20 0.11 7.38
N ILE A 27 18.24 0.99 7.08
CA ILE A 27 17.28 1.44 8.09
C ILE A 27 16.29 0.33 8.46
N ALA A 28 15.87 -0.49 7.50
CA ALA A 28 15.02 -1.64 7.77
C ALA A 28 15.67 -2.62 8.75
N ASN A 29 16.97 -2.90 8.60
CA ASN A 29 17.69 -3.76 9.54
C ASN A 29 17.69 -3.18 10.97
N ILE A 30 17.93 -1.87 11.11
CA ILE A 30 17.87 -1.19 12.43
C ILE A 30 16.48 -1.37 13.07
N VAL A 31 15.41 -1.22 12.29
CA VAL A 31 14.03 -1.39 12.80
C VAL A 31 13.74 -2.85 13.16
N LEU A 32 14.25 -3.80 12.38
CA LEU A 32 14.04 -5.23 12.63
C LEU A 32 14.84 -5.76 13.84
N GLU A 33 16.03 -5.23 14.06
CA GLU A 33 16.85 -5.53 15.26
C GLU A 33 16.25 -4.93 16.55
N GLN A 34 15.41 -3.89 16.41
CA GLN A 34 14.75 -3.19 17.50
C GLN A 34 13.24 -3.09 17.26
N PRO A 35 12.45 -4.17 17.46
CA PRO A 35 11.04 -4.26 17.05
C PRO A 35 10.14 -3.13 17.58
N PHE A 36 10.48 -2.51 18.71
CA PHE A 36 9.76 -1.36 19.25
C PHE A 36 9.83 -0.11 18.34
N LEU A 37 10.80 -0.04 17.41
CA LEU A 37 10.89 1.03 16.42
C LEU A 37 9.87 0.90 15.29
N PHE A 38 9.26 -0.28 15.12
CA PHE A 38 8.29 -0.47 14.03
C PHE A 38 7.01 0.35 14.26
N GLU A 39 6.52 0.45 15.48
CA GLU A 39 5.40 1.32 15.85
C GLU A 39 5.71 2.79 15.51
N GLU A 40 6.91 3.26 15.88
CA GLU A 40 7.34 4.62 15.56
C GLU A 40 7.47 4.84 14.04
N LEU A 41 7.91 3.81 13.30
CA LEU A 41 8.00 3.88 11.83
C LEU A 41 6.62 4.04 11.20
N VAL A 42 5.61 3.29 11.66
CA VAL A 42 4.22 3.44 11.22
C VAL A 42 3.71 4.84 11.55
N THR A 43 3.90 5.30 12.78
CA THR A 43 3.48 6.63 13.23
C THR A 43 4.10 7.75 12.39
N ILE A 44 5.42 7.71 12.14
CA ILE A 44 6.11 8.73 11.32
C ILE A 44 5.67 8.69 9.87
N THR A 45 5.30 7.53 9.33
CA THR A 45 4.75 7.39 7.97
C THR A 45 3.53 8.29 7.76
N PHE A 46 2.73 8.50 8.80
CA PHE A 46 1.52 9.33 8.75
C PHE A 46 1.70 10.76 9.26
N TRP A 47 2.92 11.26 9.37
CA TRP A 47 3.16 12.69 9.57
C TRP A 47 2.98 13.45 8.25
N ILE A 48 1.72 13.62 7.86
CA ILE A 48 1.29 14.05 6.53
C ILE A 48 1.82 15.42 6.07
N ASP A 49 2.22 16.28 7.00
CA ASP A 49 2.76 17.62 6.70
C ASP A 49 4.31 17.66 6.74
N LYS A 50 4.97 16.55 7.04
CA LYS A 50 6.42 16.47 7.17
C LYS A 50 7.04 15.55 6.14
N LYS A 51 7.99 16.04 5.34
CA LYS A 51 8.67 15.25 4.30
C LYS A 51 9.38 13.99 4.81
N ILE A 52 9.69 13.91 6.10
CA ILE A 52 10.28 12.72 6.70
C ILE A 52 9.37 11.49 6.58
N SER A 53 8.05 11.69 6.52
CA SER A 53 7.06 10.62 6.29
C SER A 53 7.31 9.84 4.99
N ILE A 54 7.85 10.50 3.97
CA ILE A 54 8.23 9.87 2.70
C ILE A 54 9.30 8.80 2.94
N LYS A 55 10.33 9.13 3.73
CA LYS A 55 11.43 8.22 4.04
C LYS A 55 10.94 7.07 4.91
N ALA A 56 10.07 7.35 5.89
CA ALA A 56 9.43 6.33 6.72
C ALA A 56 8.59 5.36 5.85
N ALA A 57 7.76 5.87 4.95
CA ALA A 57 6.98 5.05 4.02
C ALA A 57 7.85 4.15 3.12
N TRP A 58 9.01 4.64 2.66
CA TRP A 58 9.96 3.82 1.88
C TRP A 58 10.53 2.65 2.67
N VAL A 59 10.87 2.87 3.95
CA VAL A 59 11.39 1.83 4.84
C VAL A 59 10.29 0.83 5.22
N LEU A 60 9.09 1.34 5.54
CA LEU A 60 7.92 0.51 5.85
C LEU A 60 7.58 -0.43 4.69
N GLU A 61 7.49 0.11 3.46
CA GLU A 61 7.26 -0.69 2.25
C GLU A 61 8.38 -1.71 2.04
N TRP A 62 9.64 -1.33 2.28
CA TRP A 62 10.77 -2.23 2.13
C TRP A 62 10.65 -3.44 3.06
N ILE A 63 10.33 -3.23 4.34
CA ILE A 63 10.13 -4.30 5.33
C ILE A 63 8.97 -5.20 4.89
N CYS A 64 7.80 -4.64 4.60
CA CYS A 64 6.61 -5.40 4.20
C CYS A 64 6.80 -6.21 2.91
N THR A 65 7.65 -5.74 1.99
CA THR A 65 7.86 -6.37 0.67
C THR A 65 8.98 -7.39 0.67
N HIS A 66 10.08 -7.14 1.38
CA HIS A 66 11.33 -7.90 1.23
C HIS A 66 11.70 -8.71 2.47
N GLN A 67 11.07 -8.42 3.61
CA GLN A 67 11.32 -9.16 4.85
C GLN A 67 10.08 -9.99 5.23
N ASN A 68 9.08 -9.37 5.81
CA ASN A 68 7.84 -10.06 6.18
C ASN A 68 6.66 -9.06 6.24
N LEU A 69 5.58 -9.36 5.52
CA LEU A 69 4.35 -8.59 5.55
C LEU A 69 3.67 -8.61 6.93
N ASP A 70 3.90 -9.66 7.71
CA ASP A 70 3.29 -9.82 9.05
C ASP A 70 3.62 -8.66 10.01
N PHE A 71 4.72 -7.93 9.79
CA PHE A 71 5.07 -6.78 10.62
C PHE A 71 4.03 -5.67 10.64
N ILE A 72 3.27 -5.48 9.53
CA ILE A 72 2.22 -4.45 9.48
C ILE A 72 0.91 -4.89 10.14
N LEU A 73 0.68 -6.20 10.33
CA LEU A 73 -0.62 -6.71 10.76
C LEU A 73 -1.11 -6.16 12.11
N PRO A 74 -0.25 -5.99 13.15
CA PRO A 74 -0.68 -5.37 14.41
C PRO A 74 -1.11 -3.90 14.26
N TYR A 75 -0.72 -3.25 13.18
CA TYR A 75 -0.94 -1.82 12.92
C TYR A 75 -1.97 -1.55 11.82
N LEU A 76 -2.70 -2.59 11.35
CA LEU A 76 -3.65 -2.47 10.25
C LEU A 76 -4.71 -1.41 10.50
N LYS A 77 -5.24 -1.32 11.72
CA LYS A 77 -6.24 -0.29 12.08
C LYS A 77 -5.69 1.11 11.85
N GLU A 78 -4.49 1.40 12.32
CA GLU A 78 -3.84 2.69 12.12
C GLU A 78 -3.51 2.92 10.65
N PHE A 79 -2.89 1.94 10.00
CA PHE A 79 -2.47 2.01 8.61
C PHE A 79 -3.66 2.30 7.69
N THR A 80 -4.71 1.46 7.73
CA THR A 80 -5.85 1.57 6.80
C THR A 80 -6.70 2.81 7.05
N SER A 81 -6.85 3.27 8.31
CA SER A 81 -7.59 4.50 8.61
C SER A 81 -6.87 5.79 8.21
N LYS A 82 -5.55 5.73 7.99
CA LYS A 82 -4.74 6.93 7.71
C LYS A 82 -4.23 7.02 6.27
N ILE A 83 -4.26 5.95 5.47
CA ILE A 83 -3.72 5.99 4.10
C ILE A 83 -4.40 7.01 3.20
N SER A 84 -5.68 7.30 3.39
CA SER A 84 -6.43 8.33 2.65
C SER A 84 -5.93 9.75 2.92
N SER A 85 -5.31 10.00 4.08
CA SER A 85 -4.81 11.31 4.47
C SER A 85 -3.44 11.68 3.88
N LEU A 86 -2.76 10.73 3.21
CA LEU A 86 -1.41 10.94 2.67
C LEU A 86 -1.41 12.02 1.59
N LYS A 87 -0.47 12.98 1.72
CA LYS A 87 -0.36 14.14 0.82
C LYS A 87 0.78 14.04 -0.21
N PHE A 88 1.84 13.31 0.10
CA PHE A 88 3.00 13.23 -0.76
C PHE A 88 2.93 11.99 -1.68
N ASP A 89 2.97 12.17 -2.99
CA ASP A 89 3.04 11.09 -3.99
C ASP A 89 4.08 10.02 -3.63
N SER A 90 5.23 10.46 -3.11
CA SER A 90 6.33 9.58 -2.74
C SER A 90 6.07 8.76 -1.46
N ALA A 91 5.03 9.10 -0.68
CA ALA A 91 4.54 8.31 0.45
C ALA A 91 3.31 7.46 0.05
N ILE A 92 2.47 7.98 -0.83
CA ILE A 92 1.29 7.25 -1.36
C ILE A 92 1.73 5.97 -2.09
N ARG A 93 2.73 6.06 -2.96
CA ARG A 93 3.21 4.90 -3.75
C ARG A 93 3.61 3.69 -2.89
N PRO A 94 4.48 3.80 -1.87
CA PRO A 94 4.83 2.67 -1.01
C PRO A 94 3.61 2.14 -0.23
N CYS A 95 2.71 2.98 0.26
CA CYS A 95 1.52 2.54 0.96
C CYS A 95 0.54 1.80 0.02
N ALA A 96 0.35 2.27 -1.21
CA ALA A 96 -0.44 1.56 -2.22
C ALA A 96 0.14 0.16 -2.53
N LYS A 97 1.48 0.03 -2.54
CA LYS A 97 2.13 -1.27 -2.73
C LYS A 97 1.92 -2.21 -1.54
N ILE A 98 1.93 -1.70 -0.31
CA ILE A 98 1.59 -2.50 0.88
C ILE A 98 0.15 -2.99 0.78
N CYS A 99 -0.81 -2.14 0.36
CA CYS A 99 -2.21 -2.56 0.13
C CYS A 99 -2.30 -3.69 -0.91
N GLU A 100 -1.54 -3.62 -2.01
CA GLU A 100 -1.49 -4.70 -3.01
C GLU A 100 -0.95 -6.01 -2.40
N HIS A 101 0.09 -5.95 -1.56
CA HIS A 101 0.61 -7.13 -0.88
C HIS A 101 -0.39 -7.72 0.12
N LEU A 102 -1.10 -6.88 0.89
CA LEU A 102 -2.16 -7.33 1.79
C LEU A 102 -3.28 -8.03 1.02
N ALA A 103 -3.78 -7.45 -0.07
CA ALA A 103 -4.78 -8.06 -0.91
C ALA A 103 -4.28 -9.38 -1.53
N THR A 104 -3.04 -9.42 -2.03
CA THR A 104 -2.44 -10.62 -2.60
C THR A 104 -2.32 -11.74 -1.57
N ALA A 105 -1.89 -11.43 -0.34
CA ALA A 105 -1.79 -12.40 0.74
C ALA A 105 -3.16 -12.90 1.19
N TYR A 106 -4.17 -12.01 1.25
CA TYR A 106 -5.55 -12.37 1.61
C TYR A 106 -6.14 -13.40 0.64
N TYR A 107 -5.91 -13.26 -0.67
CA TYR A 107 -6.41 -14.18 -1.70
C TYR A 107 -5.43 -15.31 -2.05
N ALA A 108 -4.27 -15.41 -1.39
CA ALA A 108 -3.35 -16.52 -1.60
C ALA A 108 -4.00 -17.87 -1.26
N LYS A 109 -3.63 -18.94 -1.94
CA LYS A 109 -4.16 -20.29 -1.64
C LYS A 109 -3.69 -20.83 -0.30
N SER A 110 -2.49 -20.46 0.13
CA SER A 110 -1.91 -20.88 1.41
C SER A 110 -2.57 -20.18 2.59
N VAL A 111 -2.65 -20.86 3.72
CA VAL A 111 -3.00 -20.26 5.01
C VAL A 111 -1.91 -19.27 5.41
N ASN A 112 -2.30 -18.08 5.85
CA ASN A 112 -1.38 -17.04 6.31
C ASN A 112 -2.10 -16.10 7.29
N LYS A 113 -1.33 -15.38 8.10
CA LYS A 113 -1.86 -14.48 9.12
C LYS A 113 -2.67 -13.30 8.56
N THR A 114 -2.37 -12.85 7.34
CA THR A 114 -3.14 -11.76 6.71
C THR A 114 -4.61 -12.14 6.57
N LYS A 115 -4.92 -13.39 6.20
CA LYS A 115 -6.30 -13.88 6.10
C LYS A 115 -7.05 -13.89 7.43
N GLU A 116 -6.33 -14.10 8.52
CA GLU A 116 -6.92 -14.18 9.85
C GLU A 116 -7.16 -12.79 10.45
N ILE A 117 -6.29 -11.82 10.13
CA ILE A 117 -6.25 -10.51 10.80
C ILE A 117 -6.88 -9.40 9.95
N LEU A 118 -6.83 -9.50 8.60
CA LEU A 118 -7.40 -8.50 7.70
C LEU A 118 -8.92 -8.61 7.68
N THR A 119 -9.60 -7.72 8.42
CA THR A 119 -11.07 -7.72 8.54
C THR A 119 -11.74 -6.88 7.44
N LEU A 120 -13.07 -7.02 7.30
CA LEU A 120 -13.86 -6.23 6.36
C LEU A 120 -13.68 -4.72 6.54
N VAL A 121 -13.54 -4.23 7.79
CA VAL A 121 -13.31 -2.81 8.07
C VAL A 121 -11.98 -2.33 7.45
N HIS A 122 -10.92 -3.13 7.52
CA HIS A 122 -9.65 -2.81 6.89
C HIS A 122 -9.77 -2.83 5.36
N ILE A 123 -10.47 -3.83 4.82
CA ILE A 123 -10.70 -3.98 3.38
C ILE A 123 -11.50 -2.79 2.84
N ASP A 124 -12.58 -2.40 3.51
CA ASP A 124 -13.41 -1.27 3.09
C ASP A 124 -12.62 0.04 3.07
N ALA A 125 -11.80 0.31 4.09
CA ALA A 125 -10.95 1.50 4.12
C ALA A 125 -9.91 1.51 2.98
N ILE A 126 -9.32 0.36 2.64
CA ILE A 126 -8.40 0.22 1.51
C ILE A 126 -9.14 0.42 0.18
N VAL A 127 -10.33 -0.14 0.04
CA VAL A 127 -11.14 -0.04 -1.20
C VAL A 127 -11.57 1.40 -1.44
N GLU A 128 -12.12 2.08 -0.42
CA GLU A 128 -12.51 3.49 -0.50
C GLU A 128 -11.32 4.37 -0.91
N THR A 129 -10.20 4.27 -0.18
CA THR A 129 -8.97 4.99 -0.53
C THR A 129 -8.46 4.64 -1.93
N GLY A 130 -8.58 3.39 -2.34
CA GLY A 130 -8.20 2.93 -3.67
C GLY A 130 -8.99 3.62 -4.78
N PHE A 131 -10.30 3.73 -4.64
CA PHE A 131 -11.13 4.49 -5.59
C PHE A 131 -10.77 5.97 -5.60
N ASP A 132 -10.55 6.59 -4.43
CA ASP A 132 -10.08 7.97 -4.34
C ASP A 132 -8.76 8.18 -5.08
N TRP A 133 -7.81 7.27 -4.96
CA TRP A 133 -6.55 7.32 -5.71
C TRP A 133 -6.74 7.10 -7.22
N LEU A 134 -7.77 6.40 -7.66
CA LEU A 134 -8.07 6.24 -9.09
C LEU A 134 -8.81 7.44 -9.68
N ILE A 135 -9.61 8.17 -8.90
CA ILE A 135 -10.31 9.36 -9.40
C ILE A 135 -9.49 10.66 -9.30
N THR A 136 -8.46 10.70 -8.43
CA THR A 136 -7.56 11.84 -8.28
C THR A 136 -6.28 11.67 -9.11
N PRO A 137 -5.54 12.75 -9.45
CA PRO A 137 -4.26 12.63 -10.16
C PRO A 137 -3.24 11.83 -9.35
N GLN A 138 -2.72 10.73 -9.91
CA GLN A 138 -1.74 9.87 -9.26
C GLN A 138 -0.65 9.40 -10.24
N LYS A 139 0.52 9.03 -9.71
CA LYS A 139 1.61 8.44 -10.50
C LYS A 139 1.23 7.04 -11.01
N ILE A 140 1.82 6.64 -12.15
CA ILE A 140 1.57 5.36 -12.83
C ILE A 140 1.64 4.16 -11.87
N ALA A 141 2.64 4.14 -10.97
CA ALA A 141 2.83 3.04 -10.04
C ALA A 141 1.68 2.93 -9.00
N VAL A 142 1.19 4.07 -8.49
CA VAL A 142 0.01 4.10 -7.59
C VAL A 142 -1.19 3.50 -8.31
N ARG A 143 -1.48 3.97 -9.54
CA ARG A 143 -2.55 3.43 -10.38
C ARG A 143 -2.45 1.91 -10.53
N ALA A 144 -1.24 1.41 -10.83
CA ALA A 144 -1.00 0.00 -11.09
C ALA A 144 -1.28 -0.87 -9.86
N TYR A 145 -0.74 -0.48 -8.70
CA TYR A 145 -0.97 -1.20 -7.43
C TYR A 145 -2.45 -1.16 -7.03
N THR A 146 -3.06 0.02 -7.11
CA THR A 146 -4.46 0.23 -6.74
C THR A 146 -5.42 -0.58 -7.60
N MET A 147 -5.25 -0.58 -8.92
CA MET A 147 -6.11 -1.38 -9.81
C MET A 147 -6.03 -2.88 -9.50
N ASN A 148 -4.84 -3.39 -9.16
CA ASN A 148 -4.68 -4.80 -8.79
C ASN A 148 -5.31 -5.11 -7.42
N THR A 149 -5.14 -4.20 -6.44
CA THR A 149 -5.76 -4.30 -5.12
C THR A 149 -7.28 -4.37 -5.22
N LEU A 150 -7.88 -3.45 -5.98
CA LEU A 150 -9.34 -3.40 -6.19
C LEU A 150 -9.84 -4.62 -6.98
N TYR A 151 -9.10 -5.09 -7.99
CA TYR A 151 -9.44 -6.33 -8.68
C TYR A 151 -9.51 -7.51 -7.70
N LEU A 152 -8.53 -7.66 -6.83
CA LEU A 152 -8.50 -8.75 -5.86
C LEU A 152 -9.68 -8.66 -4.88
N PHE A 153 -9.94 -7.50 -4.28
CA PHE A 153 -11.09 -7.36 -3.37
C PHE A 153 -12.45 -7.48 -4.09
N GLY A 154 -12.50 -7.21 -5.39
CA GLY A 154 -13.68 -7.44 -6.23
C GLY A 154 -14.04 -8.92 -6.45
N LEU A 155 -13.15 -9.86 -6.10
CA LEU A 155 -13.47 -11.30 -6.17
C LEU A 155 -14.57 -11.72 -5.19
N GLU A 156 -14.75 -10.98 -4.09
CA GLU A 156 -15.79 -11.23 -3.09
C GLU A 156 -16.81 -10.08 -2.98
N LYS A 157 -16.41 -8.86 -3.36
CA LYS A 157 -17.27 -7.67 -3.36
C LYS A 157 -17.70 -7.35 -4.79
N GLU A 158 -18.77 -7.97 -5.26
CA GLU A 158 -19.23 -7.96 -6.66
C GLU A 158 -19.34 -6.55 -7.28
N TRP A 159 -19.68 -5.53 -6.48
CA TRP A 159 -19.82 -4.16 -6.96
C TRP A 159 -18.50 -3.50 -7.40
N ILE A 160 -17.35 -3.98 -6.89
CA ILE A 160 -16.04 -3.37 -7.20
C ILE A 160 -15.66 -3.57 -8.67
N HIS A 161 -15.89 -4.75 -9.24
CA HIS A 161 -15.48 -5.06 -10.60
C HIS A 161 -16.15 -4.17 -11.65
N PRO A 162 -17.49 -3.97 -11.65
CA PRO A 162 -18.14 -3.05 -12.58
C PRO A 162 -17.64 -1.60 -12.46
N GLU A 163 -17.52 -1.07 -11.23
CA GLU A 163 -17.04 0.28 -10.98
C GLU A 163 -15.58 0.46 -11.41
N LEU A 164 -14.71 -0.50 -11.09
CA LEU A 164 -13.31 -0.49 -11.50
C LEU A 164 -13.18 -0.53 -13.03
N LYS A 165 -13.95 -1.39 -13.70
CA LYS A 165 -13.96 -1.52 -15.15
C LYS A 165 -14.40 -0.19 -15.79
N HIS A 166 -15.51 0.39 -15.32
CA HIS A 166 -16.02 1.68 -15.81
C HIS A 166 -14.96 2.78 -15.68
N LEU A 167 -14.33 2.90 -14.53
CA LEU A 167 -13.31 3.91 -14.28
C LEU A 167 -12.05 3.72 -15.13
N ILE A 168 -11.65 2.48 -15.38
CA ILE A 168 -10.53 2.17 -16.27
C ILE A 168 -10.88 2.58 -17.70
N GLU A 169 -12.04 2.22 -18.23
CA GLU A 169 -12.47 2.46 -19.60
C GLU A 169 -12.69 3.95 -19.89
N THR A 170 -13.27 4.70 -18.95
CA THR A 170 -13.64 6.10 -19.15
C THR A 170 -12.51 7.08 -18.87
N LYS A 171 -11.55 6.73 -17.99
CA LYS A 171 -10.53 7.66 -17.53
C LYS A 171 -9.11 7.12 -17.68
N ILE A 172 -8.79 5.99 -17.03
CA ILE A 172 -7.41 5.57 -16.80
C ILE A 172 -6.67 5.19 -18.07
N ILE A 173 -7.35 4.56 -19.05
CA ILE A 173 -6.74 4.17 -20.34
C ILE A 173 -6.31 5.36 -21.19
N HIS A 174 -6.79 6.56 -20.87
CA HIS A 174 -6.47 7.80 -21.60
C HIS A 174 -5.28 8.56 -21.01
N GLU A 175 -4.76 8.17 -19.85
CA GLU A 175 -3.73 8.92 -19.12
C GLU A 175 -2.31 8.69 -19.67
N SER A 176 -1.83 7.45 -19.72
CA SER A 176 -0.48 7.12 -20.18
C SER A 176 -0.41 5.72 -20.78
N LYS A 177 0.67 5.43 -21.54
CA LYS A 177 0.89 4.08 -22.08
C LYS A 177 0.99 3.02 -20.97
N GLY A 178 1.64 3.33 -19.85
CA GLY A 178 1.79 2.41 -18.72
C GLY A 178 0.47 2.13 -17.98
N THR A 179 -0.31 3.16 -17.68
CA THR A 179 -1.64 3.02 -17.06
C THR A 179 -2.61 2.31 -17.98
N LYS A 180 -2.61 2.64 -19.27
CA LYS A 180 -3.41 1.96 -20.30
C LYS A 180 -3.12 0.46 -20.38
N ALA A 181 -1.83 0.07 -20.41
CA ALA A 181 -1.45 -1.35 -20.46
C ALA A 181 -1.93 -2.12 -19.22
N ARG A 182 -1.72 -1.55 -18.03
CA ARG A 182 -2.19 -2.16 -16.77
C ARG A 182 -3.71 -2.21 -16.71
N GLY A 183 -4.42 -1.13 -17.08
CA GLY A 183 -5.89 -1.09 -17.11
C GLY A 183 -6.47 -2.18 -18.03
N LYS A 184 -5.96 -2.31 -19.24
CA LYS A 184 -6.37 -3.39 -20.17
C LYS A 184 -6.13 -4.79 -19.59
N HIS A 185 -5.04 -4.98 -18.86
CA HIS A 185 -4.77 -6.25 -18.19
C HIS A 185 -5.83 -6.55 -17.12
N VAL A 186 -6.14 -5.57 -16.26
CA VAL A 186 -7.15 -5.73 -15.21
C VAL A 186 -8.54 -5.97 -15.77
N ILE A 187 -8.95 -5.27 -16.85
CA ILE A 187 -10.23 -5.55 -17.54
C ILE A 187 -10.29 -7.01 -17.99
N LYS A 188 -9.23 -7.54 -18.62
CA LYS A 188 -9.20 -8.94 -19.03
C LYS A 188 -9.35 -9.92 -17.86
N LEU A 189 -8.77 -9.61 -16.70
CA LEU A 189 -8.92 -10.42 -15.49
C LEU A 189 -10.36 -10.41 -15.00
N ILE A 190 -11.01 -9.23 -14.95
CA ILE A 190 -12.42 -9.08 -14.58
C ILE A 190 -13.31 -9.90 -15.52
N GLU A 191 -13.15 -9.74 -16.84
CA GLU A 191 -13.93 -10.47 -17.85
C GLU A 191 -13.75 -11.98 -17.77
N LYS A 192 -12.54 -12.44 -17.44
CA LYS A 192 -12.29 -13.86 -17.22
C LYS A 192 -13.02 -14.37 -15.97
N HIS A 193 -12.98 -13.59 -14.89
CA HIS A 193 -13.67 -13.93 -13.65
C HIS A 193 -15.19 -14.05 -13.86
N THR A 194 -15.80 -13.04 -14.51
CA THR A 194 -17.25 -13.01 -14.82
C THR A 194 -17.70 -14.19 -15.69
N LYS A 195 -16.85 -14.72 -16.58
CA LYS A 195 -17.19 -15.87 -17.43
C LYS A 195 -17.08 -17.21 -16.70
N SER A 196 -16.43 -17.23 -15.54
CA SER A 196 -16.17 -18.47 -14.78
C SER A 196 -17.20 -18.67 -13.66
N HIS A 197 -18.11 -17.72 -13.46
CA HIS A 197 -19.23 -17.71 -12.52
C HIS A 197 -20.51 -17.44 -13.25
#